data_88caa09373ecd2f16ff86b0f545bd513
#
_entry.id   88caa09373ecd2f16ff86b0f545bd513
#
_cell.length_a   1.000
_cell.length_b   1.000
_cell.length_c   1.000
_cell.angle_alpha   90.00
_cell.angle_beta   90.00
_cell.angle_gamma   90.00
#
_symmetry.space_group_name_H-M   'P 1'
#
loop_
_entity.id
_entity.type
_entity.pdbx_description
1 polymer ?
#
loop_
_entity_poly.entity_id
_entity_poly.type
_entity_poly.pdbx_seq_one_letter_code
_entity_poly.pdbx_strand_id
1 'polypeptide(L)'
;ANAEQMAVYSSDNRAHSNRNQAQKENVQSEGIEVQQHPRYFTVKIRGVVERITYQNPENGYTVLKCAVKSYKELVTVIGSLLDVNVGSVLLIYGNWKVDSRYGRQFVAESWEETLPATVFGIEKYLGSGLIKGVGPKYAKKIVAQFGTETLEVIETDISRLQEVDGI
;
A
#
# COMPACT_ATOMS: atom_id res chain seq x y z
N ALA A 1 -14.84 8.87 1.35
CA ALA A 1 -15.72 8.00 2.13
C ALA A 1 -16.81 8.79 2.80
N ASN A 2 -17.95 8.19 3.00
CA ASN A 2 -19.05 8.81 3.69
C ASN A 2 -19.39 8.04 4.99
N ALA A 3 -20.34 8.56 5.78
CA ALA A 3 -20.69 7.99 7.07
C ALA A 3 -21.20 6.55 6.96
N GLU A 4 -21.96 6.23 5.93
CA GLU A 4 -22.48 4.87 5.73
C GLU A 4 -21.35 3.86 5.48
N GLN A 5 -20.41 4.23 4.63
CA GLN A 5 -19.26 3.37 4.34
C GLN A 5 -18.43 3.16 5.60
N MET A 6 -18.23 4.21 6.38
CA MET A 6 -17.47 4.14 7.62
C MET A 6 -18.14 3.25 8.66
N ALA A 7 -19.46 3.35 8.80
CA ALA A 7 -20.21 2.55 9.76
C ALA A 7 -20.14 1.06 9.41
N VAL A 8 -20.33 0.72 8.15
CA VAL A 8 -20.24 -0.66 7.66
C VAL A 8 -18.83 -1.20 7.88
N TYR A 9 -17.81 -0.42 7.53
CA TYR A 9 -16.44 -0.83 7.74
C TYR A 9 -16.13 -1.08 9.21
N SER A 10 -16.58 -0.20 10.10
CA SER A 10 -16.29 -0.34 11.53
C SER A 10 -16.82 -1.64 12.10
N SER A 11 -18.02 -2.06 11.69
CA SER A 11 -18.57 -3.35 12.09
C SER A 11 -17.78 -4.51 11.53
N ASP A 12 -17.50 -4.45 10.24
CA ASP A 12 -16.76 -5.50 9.55
C ASP A 12 -15.34 -5.63 10.08
N ASN A 13 -14.71 -4.49 10.37
CA ASN A 13 -13.34 -4.49 10.85
C ASN A 13 -13.18 -5.21 12.20
N ARG A 14 -14.16 -5.07 13.09
CA ARG A 14 -14.12 -5.79 14.37
C ARG A 14 -14.16 -7.30 14.15
N ALA A 15 -15.03 -7.76 13.27
CA ALA A 15 -15.14 -9.16 12.96
C ALA A 15 -13.86 -9.69 12.31
N HIS A 16 -13.31 -8.94 11.36
CA HIS A 16 -12.07 -9.32 10.68
C HIS A 16 -10.87 -9.33 11.61
N SER A 17 -10.75 -8.35 12.48
CA SER A 17 -9.68 -8.31 13.48
C SER A 17 -9.68 -9.56 14.35
N ASN A 18 -10.84 -9.93 14.85
CA ASN A 18 -10.96 -11.09 15.69
C ASN A 18 -10.61 -12.38 14.94
N ARG A 19 -11.07 -12.50 13.71
CA ARG A 19 -10.74 -13.66 12.87
C ARG A 19 -9.24 -13.75 12.61
N ASN A 20 -8.64 -12.62 12.29
CA ASN A 20 -7.21 -12.59 12.01
C ASN A 20 -6.37 -12.97 13.20
N GLN A 21 -6.75 -12.53 14.39
CA GLN A 21 -6.06 -12.91 15.60
C GLN A 21 -6.17 -14.41 15.85
N ALA A 22 -7.39 -14.93 15.78
CA ALA A 22 -7.63 -16.36 15.97
C ALA A 22 -6.87 -17.19 14.95
N GLN A 23 -6.88 -16.74 13.69
CA GLN A 23 -6.17 -17.42 12.62
C GLN A 23 -4.66 -17.41 12.83
N LYS A 24 -4.11 -16.29 13.26
CA LYS A 24 -2.68 -16.19 13.55
C LYS A 24 -2.27 -17.11 14.70
N GLU A 25 -3.08 -17.16 15.72
CA GLU A 25 -2.84 -18.05 16.85
C GLU A 25 -2.89 -19.51 16.41
N ASN A 26 -3.86 -19.87 15.59
CA ASN A 26 -3.97 -21.22 15.04
C ASN A 26 -2.77 -21.58 14.15
N VAL A 27 -2.33 -20.65 13.33
CA VAL A 27 -1.15 -20.86 12.49
C VAL A 27 0.09 -21.13 13.34
N GLN A 28 0.23 -20.41 14.43
CA GLN A 28 1.35 -20.62 15.34
C GLN A 28 1.31 -21.96 16.04
N SER A 29 0.10 -22.44 16.39
CA SER A 29 -0.06 -23.70 17.11
C SER A 29 -0.14 -24.93 16.21
N GLU A 30 -0.77 -24.79 15.03
CA GLU A 30 -1.03 -25.93 14.14
C GLU A 30 -0.20 -25.93 12.87
N GLY A 31 0.53 -24.84 12.59
CA GLY A 31 1.40 -24.73 11.42
C GLY A 31 0.69 -24.34 10.16
N ILE A 32 0.97 -25.03 9.07
CA ILE A 32 0.66 -24.57 7.71
C ILE A 32 -0.81 -24.76 7.31
N GLU A 33 -1.53 -25.68 7.92
CA GLU A 33 -2.88 -26.05 7.47
C GLU A 33 -3.86 -24.88 7.45
N VAL A 34 -3.80 -24.01 8.45
CA VAL A 34 -4.72 -22.87 8.56
C VAL A 34 -4.50 -21.89 7.41
N GLN A 35 -3.27 -21.73 6.95
CA GLN A 35 -2.94 -20.83 5.86
C GLN A 35 -3.55 -21.25 4.54
N GLN A 36 -3.83 -22.53 4.38
CA GLN A 36 -4.39 -23.08 3.15
C GLN A 36 -5.91 -23.23 3.18
N HIS A 37 -6.54 -22.80 4.25
CA HIS A 37 -7.98 -22.92 4.40
C HIS A 37 -8.69 -21.94 3.46
N PRO A 38 -9.58 -22.41 2.56
CA PRO A 38 -10.15 -21.56 1.50
C PRO A 38 -10.85 -20.30 1.99
N ARG A 39 -11.56 -20.37 3.12
CA ARG A 39 -12.29 -19.21 3.65
C ARG A 39 -11.37 -18.12 4.22
N TYR A 40 -10.10 -18.44 4.45
CA TYR A 40 -9.12 -17.49 4.93
C TYR A 40 -8.12 -17.11 3.86
N PHE A 41 -8.39 -17.48 2.63
CA PHE A 41 -7.54 -17.12 1.52
C PHE A 41 -7.53 -15.61 1.33
N THR A 42 -6.34 -15.04 1.32
CA THR A 42 -6.16 -13.59 1.13
C THR A 42 -5.40 -13.32 -0.15
N VAL A 43 -5.74 -12.21 -0.76
CA VAL A 43 -5.04 -11.68 -1.92
C VAL A 43 -3.98 -10.70 -1.43
N LYS A 44 -2.84 -10.73 -2.07
CA LYS A 44 -1.74 -9.81 -1.76
C LYS A 44 -1.55 -8.84 -2.91
N ILE A 45 -1.51 -7.55 -2.61
CA ILE A 45 -1.16 -6.52 -3.59
C ILE A 45 -0.03 -5.66 -3.03
N ARG A 46 0.77 -5.11 -3.93
CA ARG A 46 1.80 -4.14 -3.59
C ARG A 46 1.48 -2.84 -4.30
N GLY A 47 1.42 -1.75 -3.55
CA GLY A 47 1.08 -0.46 -4.12
C GLY A 47 1.79 0.69 -3.44
N VAL A 48 1.84 1.80 -4.14
CA VAL A 48 2.36 3.07 -3.63
C VAL A 48 1.17 3.96 -3.32
N VAL A 49 1.13 4.50 -2.11
CA VAL A 49 0.05 5.40 -1.69
C VAL A 49 0.19 6.72 -2.43
N GLU A 50 -0.77 7.05 -3.28
CA GLU A 50 -0.78 8.33 -3.98
C GLU A 50 -1.63 9.37 -3.27
N ARG A 51 -2.73 8.95 -2.62
CA ARG A 51 -3.60 9.87 -1.88
C ARG A 51 -4.21 9.16 -0.68
N ILE A 52 -4.41 9.91 0.37
CA ILE A 52 -5.23 9.51 1.51
C ILE A 52 -6.50 10.34 1.41
N THR A 53 -7.61 9.72 1.00
CA THR A 53 -8.86 10.46 0.76
C THR A 53 -9.67 10.64 2.03
N TYR A 54 -9.48 9.78 3.00
CA TYR A 54 -10.14 9.88 4.30
C TYR A 54 -9.32 9.14 5.36
N GLN A 55 -9.32 9.69 6.56
CA GLN A 55 -8.69 9.03 7.71
C GLN A 55 -9.38 9.47 8.99
N ASN A 56 -9.81 8.49 9.79
CA ASN A 56 -10.41 8.74 11.10
C ASN A 56 -9.42 8.29 12.19
N PRO A 57 -8.82 9.23 12.92
CA PRO A 57 -7.81 8.87 13.93
C PRO A 57 -8.39 8.13 15.14
N GLU A 58 -9.69 8.20 15.37
CA GLU A 58 -10.30 7.53 16.51
C GLU A 58 -10.38 6.02 16.35
N ASN A 59 -10.73 5.54 15.15
CA ASN A 59 -10.88 4.12 14.88
C ASN A 59 -9.89 3.57 13.87
N GLY A 60 -9.02 4.42 13.31
CA GLY A 60 -8.02 4.02 12.34
C GLY A 60 -8.53 3.81 10.92
N TYR A 61 -9.85 3.96 10.71
CA TYR A 61 -10.40 3.76 9.37
C TYR A 61 -9.77 4.73 8.37
N THR A 62 -9.28 4.18 7.29
CA THR A 62 -8.55 4.95 6.27
C THR A 62 -8.98 4.50 4.88
N VAL A 63 -9.10 5.46 3.98
CA VAL A 63 -9.33 5.21 2.55
C VAL A 63 -8.15 5.77 1.78
N LEU A 64 -7.47 4.89 1.06
CA LEU A 64 -6.30 5.22 0.26
C LEU A 64 -6.58 5.05 -1.22
N LYS A 65 -5.84 5.80 -2.03
CA LYS A 65 -5.72 5.54 -3.46
C LYS A 65 -4.28 5.13 -3.74
N CYS A 66 -4.11 3.90 -4.22
CA CYS A 66 -2.80 3.31 -4.43
C CYS A 66 -2.54 3.02 -5.90
N ALA A 67 -1.31 3.29 -6.34
CA ALA A 67 -0.84 2.88 -7.66
C ALA A 67 -0.31 1.46 -7.57
N VAL A 68 -0.92 0.55 -8.31
CA VAL A 68 -0.55 -0.87 -8.37
C VAL A 68 -0.19 -1.22 -9.81
N LYS A 69 0.94 -1.87 -10.00
CA LYS A 69 1.56 -2.08 -11.33
C LYS A 69 0.62 -2.67 -12.39
N SER A 70 -0.23 -3.60 -12.03
CA SER A 70 -1.09 -4.29 -12.98
C SER A 70 -2.42 -3.58 -13.27
N TYR A 71 -2.64 -2.42 -12.66
CA TYR A 71 -3.90 -1.71 -12.75
C TYR A 71 -3.70 -0.33 -13.36
N LYS A 72 -4.50 0.02 -14.35
CA LYS A 72 -4.42 1.34 -15.01
C LYS A 72 -4.86 2.46 -14.09
N GLU A 73 -5.91 2.22 -13.32
CA GLU A 73 -6.46 3.21 -12.40
C GLU A 73 -5.98 2.94 -10.99
N LEU A 74 -6.03 3.97 -10.14
CA LEU A 74 -5.68 3.83 -8.75
C LEU A 74 -6.64 2.85 -8.07
N VAL A 75 -6.08 1.98 -7.24
CA VAL A 75 -6.84 1.02 -6.46
C VAL A 75 -7.29 1.69 -5.16
N THR A 76 -8.58 1.62 -4.87
CA THR A 76 -9.10 2.10 -3.60
C THR A 76 -8.88 1.02 -2.54
N VAL A 77 -8.13 1.37 -1.49
CA VAL A 77 -7.85 0.48 -0.37
C VAL A 77 -8.49 1.03 0.88
N ILE A 78 -9.26 0.21 1.57
CA ILE A 78 -9.89 0.58 2.83
C ILE A 78 -9.41 -0.34 3.95
N GLY A 79 -9.23 0.22 5.12
CA GLY A 79 -8.79 -0.55 6.26
C GLY A 79 -8.29 0.31 7.39
N SER A 80 -7.69 -0.33 8.37
CA SER A 80 -7.04 0.34 9.48
C SER A 80 -5.58 0.60 9.10
N LEU A 81 -5.31 1.80 8.60
CA LEU A 81 -4.03 2.16 7.98
C LEU A 81 -3.53 3.52 8.49
N LEU A 82 -3.55 3.71 9.81
CA LEU A 82 -3.27 5.01 10.43
C LEU A 82 -1.86 5.53 10.19
N ASP A 83 -0.87 4.65 10.20
CA ASP A 83 0.53 5.06 10.13
C ASP A 83 1.06 5.15 8.71
N VAL A 84 0.18 5.14 7.74
CA VAL A 84 0.54 5.21 6.32
C VAL A 84 0.64 6.65 5.87
N ASN A 85 1.64 6.94 5.03
CA ASN A 85 1.84 8.26 4.45
C ASN A 85 1.77 8.20 2.94
N VAL A 86 1.48 9.34 2.31
CA VAL A 86 1.59 9.46 0.86
C VAL A 86 3.03 9.15 0.47
N GLY A 87 3.20 8.29 -0.52
CA GLY A 87 4.50 7.80 -0.95
C GLY A 87 4.95 6.50 -0.31
N SER A 88 4.29 6.06 0.76
CA SER A 88 4.58 4.75 1.36
C SER A 88 4.33 3.64 0.34
N VAL A 89 5.22 2.67 0.32
CA VAL A 89 5.04 1.45 -0.46
C VAL A 89 4.54 0.37 0.47
N LEU A 90 3.36 -0.12 0.16
CA LEU A 90 2.68 -1.08 1.03
C LEU A 90 2.54 -2.43 0.37
N LEU A 91 2.76 -3.46 1.16
CA LEU A 91 2.37 -4.81 0.85
C LEU A 91 1.10 -5.07 1.64
N ILE A 92 -0.01 -5.27 0.94
CA ILE A 92 -1.34 -5.30 1.55
C ILE A 92 -1.98 -6.66 1.33
N TYR A 93 -2.47 -7.24 2.40
CA TYR A 93 -3.16 -8.53 2.39
C TYR A 93 -4.63 -8.31 2.70
N GLY A 94 -5.49 -8.85 1.87
CA GLY A 94 -6.93 -8.69 2.06
C GLY A 94 -7.73 -9.29 0.93
N ASN A 95 -8.90 -8.73 0.68
CA ASN A 95 -9.80 -9.24 -0.35
C ASN A 95 -10.47 -8.10 -1.10
N TRP A 96 -10.83 -8.39 -2.34
CA TRP A 96 -11.63 -7.49 -3.15
C TRP A 96 -13.07 -7.52 -2.68
N LYS A 97 -13.69 -6.34 -2.68
CA LYS A 97 -15.10 -6.16 -2.39
C LYS A 97 -15.69 -5.24 -3.45
N VAL A 98 -16.88 -5.55 -3.90
CA VAL A 98 -17.61 -4.66 -4.80
C VAL A 98 -18.69 -3.97 -3.98
N ASP A 99 -18.57 -2.64 -3.88
CA ASP A 99 -19.55 -1.81 -3.21
C ASP A 99 -20.51 -1.25 -4.27
N SER A 100 -21.81 -1.32 -4.02
CA SER A 100 -22.82 -0.87 -4.97
C SER A 100 -22.75 0.64 -5.25
N ARG A 101 -22.23 1.40 -4.31
CA ARG A 101 -22.13 2.86 -4.41
C ARG A 101 -20.73 3.32 -4.87
N TYR A 102 -19.67 2.69 -4.36
CA TYR A 102 -18.29 3.14 -4.57
C TYR A 102 -17.49 2.25 -5.50
N GLY A 103 -18.07 1.17 -6.00
CA GLY A 103 -17.41 0.26 -6.90
C GLY A 103 -16.44 -0.69 -6.23
N ARG A 104 -15.42 -1.10 -6.95
CA ARG A 104 -14.46 -2.10 -6.49
C ARG A 104 -13.49 -1.50 -5.48
N GLN A 105 -13.35 -2.17 -4.37
CA GLN A 105 -12.45 -1.76 -3.29
C GLN A 105 -11.64 -2.95 -2.81
N PHE A 106 -10.41 -2.69 -2.36
CA PHE A 106 -9.58 -3.68 -1.69
C PHE A 106 -9.67 -3.47 -0.19
N VAL A 107 -10.22 -4.46 0.51
CA VAL A 107 -10.35 -4.40 1.97
C VAL A 107 -9.09 -4.99 2.59
N ALA A 108 -8.29 -4.14 3.22
CA ALA A 108 -7.05 -4.54 3.85
C ALA A 108 -7.31 -5.21 5.20
N GLU A 109 -6.84 -6.44 5.34
CA GLU A 109 -6.88 -7.16 6.63
C GLU A 109 -5.59 -6.95 7.40
N SER A 110 -4.48 -6.92 6.69
CA SER A 110 -3.17 -6.60 7.25
C SER A 110 -2.31 -5.93 6.19
N TRP A 111 -1.28 -5.26 6.63
CA TRP A 111 -0.38 -4.55 5.73
C TRP A 111 0.97 -4.37 6.39
N GLU A 112 1.98 -4.18 5.57
CA GLU A 112 3.31 -3.79 6.03
C GLU A 112 3.91 -2.79 5.05
N GLU A 113 4.71 -1.88 5.56
CA GLU A 113 5.42 -0.93 4.73
C GLU A 113 6.72 -1.57 4.26
N THR A 114 7.02 -1.40 2.98
CA THR A 114 8.21 -1.99 2.37
C THR A 114 8.85 -1.01 1.41
N LEU A 115 10.05 -1.35 0.95
CA LEU A 115 10.70 -0.56 -0.10
C LEU A 115 10.29 -1.11 -1.46
N PRO A 116 10.19 -0.24 -2.47
CA PRO A 116 9.86 -0.69 -3.81
C PRO A 116 11.00 -1.52 -4.41
N ALA A 117 10.64 -2.63 -5.06
CA ALA A 117 11.60 -3.53 -5.69
C ALA A 117 11.59 -3.43 -7.23
N THR A 118 10.59 -2.76 -7.80
CA THR A 118 10.46 -2.63 -9.25
C THR A 118 10.72 -1.20 -9.70
N VAL A 119 11.13 -1.03 -10.94
CA VAL A 119 11.32 0.29 -11.55
C VAL A 119 10.08 1.15 -11.39
N PHE A 120 8.91 0.59 -11.65
CA PHE A 120 7.63 1.28 -11.50
C PHE A 120 7.44 1.78 -10.05
N GLY A 121 7.64 0.90 -9.07
CA GLY A 121 7.46 1.27 -7.66
C GLY A 121 8.47 2.30 -7.20
N ILE A 122 9.71 2.19 -7.62
CA ILE A 122 10.77 3.15 -7.26
C ILE A 122 10.44 4.53 -7.82
N GLU A 123 10.01 4.60 -9.07
CA GLU A 123 9.62 5.86 -9.70
C GLU A 123 8.47 6.53 -8.95
N LYS A 124 7.44 5.78 -8.59
CA LYS A 124 6.31 6.31 -7.83
C LYS A 124 6.71 6.75 -6.43
N TYR A 125 7.55 5.98 -5.78
CA TYR A 125 8.07 6.30 -4.45
C TYR A 125 8.83 7.63 -4.47
N LEU A 126 9.75 7.80 -5.40
CA LEU A 126 10.54 9.02 -5.51
C LEU A 126 9.70 10.23 -5.91
N GLY A 127 8.73 10.02 -6.80
CA GLY A 127 7.90 11.10 -7.32
C GLY A 127 6.77 11.54 -6.40
N SER A 128 6.60 10.90 -5.26
CA SER A 128 5.48 11.14 -4.35
C SER A 128 5.59 12.42 -3.51
N GLY A 129 6.77 13.05 -3.48
CA GLY A 129 7.02 14.23 -2.64
C GLY A 129 7.69 13.91 -1.31
N LEU A 130 8.03 12.66 -1.04
CA LEU A 130 8.78 12.29 0.18
C LEU A 130 10.18 12.90 0.20
N ILE A 131 10.76 13.07 -0.97
CA ILE A 131 12.10 13.67 -1.10
C ILE A 131 11.93 15.06 -1.65
N LYS A 132 12.37 16.06 -0.87
CA LYS A 132 12.27 17.45 -1.25
C LYS A 132 13.08 17.71 -2.53
N GLY A 133 12.46 18.37 -3.49
CA GLY A 133 13.10 18.71 -4.75
C GLY A 133 13.01 17.63 -5.82
N VAL A 134 12.45 16.46 -5.50
CA VAL A 134 12.25 15.40 -6.47
C VAL A 134 10.76 15.20 -6.71
N GLY A 135 10.31 15.67 -7.85
CA GLY A 135 8.93 15.44 -8.31
C GLY A 135 8.86 14.27 -9.30
N PRO A 136 7.69 14.01 -9.87
CA PRO A 136 7.51 12.89 -10.80
C PRO A 136 8.46 12.93 -12.01
N LYS A 137 8.73 14.11 -12.53
CA LYS A 137 9.59 14.28 -13.70
C LYS A 137 11.04 13.86 -13.40
N TYR A 138 11.58 14.33 -12.29
CA TYR A 138 12.95 13.96 -11.89
C TYR A 138 13.02 12.51 -11.45
N ALA A 139 12.02 12.02 -10.77
CA ALA A 139 11.96 10.61 -10.38
C ALA A 139 12.09 9.71 -11.59
N LYS A 140 11.38 10.02 -12.67
CA LYS A 140 11.43 9.25 -13.91
C LYS A 140 12.85 9.27 -14.50
N LYS A 141 13.49 10.44 -14.53
CA LYS A 141 14.86 10.58 -15.04
C LYS A 141 15.88 9.80 -14.21
N ILE A 142 15.77 9.88 -12.89
CA ILE A 142 16.66 9.18 -11.97
C ILE A 142 16.53 7.66 -12.15
N VAL A 143 15.32 7.17 -12.20
CA VAL A 143 15.08 5.73 -12.35
C VAL A 143 15.47 5.23 -13.74
N ALA A 144 15.32 6.06 -14.77
CA ALA A 144 15.81 5.72 -16.12
C ALA A 144 17.32 5.54 -16.14
N GLN A 145 18.06 6.31 -15.33
CA GLN A 145 19.51 6.22 -15.23
C GLN A 145 19.98 5.01 -14.39
N PHE A 146 19.38 4.81 -13.23
CA PHE A 146 19.87 3.84 -12.23
C PHE A 146 19.00 2.60 -12.10
N GLY A 147 17.81 2.58 -12.65
CA GLY A 147 16.93 1.40 -12.62
C GLY A 147 16.61 0.94 -11.21
N THR A 148 16.70 -0.34 -10.97
CA THR A 148 16.42 -0.93 -9.66
C THR A 148 17.48 -0.60 -8.61
N GLU A 149 18.62 -0.05 -9.01
CA GLU A 149 19.70 0.37 -8.11
C GLU A 149 19.49 1.78 -7.55
N THR A 150 18.43 2.47 -7.99
CA THR A 150 18.19 3.89 -7.64
C THR A 150 18.22 4.15 -6.15
N LEU A 151 17.52 3.35 -5.35
CA LEU A 151 17.47 3.57 -3.91
C LEU A 151 18.81 3.32 -3.25
N GLU A 152 19.57 2.35 -3.73
CA GLU A 152 20.91 2.09 -3.25
C GLU A 152 21.85 3.26 -3.56
N VAL A 153 21.73 3.82 -4.74
CA VAL A 153 22.54 4.98 -5.14
C VAL A 153 22.22 6.18 -4.24
N ILE A 154 20.97 6.44 -3.97
CA ILE A 154 20.57 7.55 -3.10
C ILE A 154 21.11 7.35 -1.68
N GLU A 155 21.10 6.13 -1.19
CA GLU A 155 21.50 5.81 0.17
C GLU A 155 23.02 5.84 0.32
N THR A 156 23.76 5.30 -0.65
CA THR A 156 25.20 5.09 -0.52
C THR A 156 26.06 6.11 -1.24
N ASP A 157 25.59 6.70 -2.33
CA ASP A 157 26.37 7.65 -3.12
C ASP A 157 25.47 8.64 -3.83
N ILE A 158 24.87 9.51 -3.03
CA ILE A 158 23.92 10.51 -3.53
C ILE A 158 24.54 11.48 -4.56
N SER A 159 25.86 11.62 -4.53
CA SER A 159 26.55 12.51 -5.48
C SER A 159 26.36 12.07 -6.92
N ARG A 160 26.11 10.80 -7.16
CA ARG A 160 25.84 10.28 -8.50
C ARG A 160 24.57 10.82 -9.13
N LEU A 161 23.69 11.40 -8.36
CA LEU A 161 22.49 12.06 -8.91
C LEU A 161 22.86 13.20 -9.85
N GLN A 162 24.06 13.77 -9.72
CA GLN A 162 24.54 14.81 -10.62
C GLN A 162 24.74 14.29 -12.05
N GLU A 163 24.84 13.00 -12.24
CA GLU A 163 24.93 12.38 -13.57
C GLU A 163 23.60 12.47 -14.33
N VAL A 164 22.51 12.76 -13.65
CA VAL A 164 21.17 12.85 -14.24
C VAL A 164 20.93 14.27 -14.75
N ASP A 165 20.46 14.38 -16.00
CA ASP A 165 20.16 15.66 -16.60
C ASP A 165 19.08 16.43 -15.83
N GLY A 166 19.38 17.70 -15.53
CA GLY A 166 18.43 18.60 -14.90
C GLY A 166 18.46 18.59 -13.38
N ILE A 167 19.46 17.96 -12.80
CA ILE A 167 19.67 17.98 -11.35
C ILE A 167 20.94 18.76 -10.99
#